data_e2406e202ebcaef9d352bfdfd8fa2d89
#
_entry.id   e2406e202ebcaef9d352bfdfd8fa2d89
#
_cell.length_a   1.000
_cell.length_b   1.000
_cell.length_c   1.000
_cell.angle_alpha   90.00
_cell.angle_beta   90.00
_cell.angle_gamma   90.00
#
_symmetry.space_group_name_H-M   'P 1'
#
loop_
_entity.id
_entity.type
_entity.pdbx_description
1 polymer ?
#
loop_
_entity_poly.entity_id
_entity_poly.type
_entity_poly.pdbx_seq_one_letter_code
_entity_poly.pdbx_strand_id
1 'polypeptide(L)'
;MIESYQPKFYEEYGLHFIQASDEWYILAERDFPEEERYDGYIQLENGVGMMRLLINEFQEALEQLRRSQEYEQMKKSFSRTVTIATGKLTYQTISKFAQTLMEEFPGLTVHVYAIRNDFFGETITVSGLITGQDLIGQLKEQKESGVKLGDTLLIPGNMLRSGEQVFLDDLTVEDARRALEMDVTAVESGGQDLI
;
A
#
# COMPACT_ATOMS: atom_id res chain seq x y z
N MET A 1 -6.09 23.72 12.33
CA MET A 1 -6.58 24.82 11.45
C MET A 1 -7.58 24.32 10.42
N ILE A 2 -7.25 23.39 9.50
CA ILE A 2 -8.22 22.88 8.49
C ILE A 2 -9.50 22.37 9.14
N GLU A 3 -9.41 21.45 10.08
CA GLU A 3 -10.57 20.87 10.78
C GLU A 3 -11.46 21.88 11.51
N SER A 4 -10.94 23.05 11.87
CA SER A 4 -11.75 24.08 12.53
C SER A 4 -12.68 24.84 11.56
N TYR A 5 -12.43 24.76 10.26
CA TYR A 5 -13.29 25.34 9.24
C TYR A 5 -14.35 24.36 8.71
N GLN A 6 -14.10 23.06 8.78
CA GLN A 6 -14.98 22.04 8.23
C GLN A 6 -16.42 22.11 8.76
N PRO A 7 -16.70 22.27 10.08
CA PRO A 7 -18.07 22.38 10.55
C PRO A 7 -18.86 23.51 9.93
N LYS A 8 -18.22 24.67 9.72
CA LYS A 8 -18.85 25.83 9.10
C LYS A 8 -19.25 25.54 7.65
N PHE A 9 -18.36 24.94 6.88
CA PHE A 9 -18.64 24.62 5.48
C PHE A 9 -19.67 23.48 5.36
N TYR A 10 -19.63 22.50 6.27
CA TYR A 10 -20.63 21.46 6.30
C TYR A 10 -22.03 22.00 6.62
N GLU A 11 -22.15 22.96 7.55
CA GLU A 11 -23.42 23.61 7.88
C GLU A 11 -23.96 24.42 6.70
N GLU A 12 -23.09 25.09 5.93
CA GLU A 12 -23.47 25.97 4.84
C GLU A 12 -23.73 25.21 3.52
N TYR A 13 -22.94 24.18 3.23
CA TYR A 13 -22.94 23.50 1.92
C TYR A 13 -23.26 21.99 2.00
N GLY A 14 -23.32 21.40 3.18
CA GLY A 14 -23.48 19.95 3.35
C GLY A 14 -22.25 19.15 2.93
N LEU A 15 -21.07 19.76 2.86
CA LEU A 15 -19.82 19.14 2.43
C LEU A 15 -18.66 19.63 3.32
N HIS A 16 -17.70 18.72 3.59
CA HIS A 16 -16.44 19.04 4.24
C HIS A 16 -15.46 19.65 3.21
N PHE A 17 -15.78 20.86 2.74
CA PHE A 17 -15.15 21.49 1.57
C PHE A 17 -13.62 21.60 1.65
N ILE A 18 -13.05 21.81 2.85
CA ILE A 18 -11.60 21.92 3.06
C ILE A 18 -11.11 20.61 3.68
N GLN A 19 -10.25 19.90 2.96
CA GLN A 19 -9.64 18.66 3.42
C GLN A 19 -8.11 18.81 3.53
N ALA A 20 -7.50 18.04 4.43
CA ALA A 20 -6.07 17.81 4.44
C ALA A 20 -5.76 16.54 3.65
N SER A 21 -4.67 16.52 2.89
CA SER A 21 -4.19 15.28 2.30
C SER A 21 -3.74 14.29 3.38
N ASP A 22 -3.76 13.01 3.05
CA ASP A 22 -3.39 11.92 3.96
C ASP A 22 -1.96 12.07 4.50
N GLU A 23 -1.05 12.63 3.70
CA GLU A 23 0.33 12.90 4.10
C GLU A 23 0.41 13.77 5.38
N TRP A 24 -0.46 14.77 5.53
CA TRP A 24 -0.48 15.62 6.72
C TRP A 24 -0.88 14.86 7.98
N TYR A 25 -1.78 13.90 7.88
CA TYR A 25 -2.16 13.03 9.00
C TYR A 25 -0.99 12.14 9.40
N ILE A 26 -0.29 11.55 8.43
CA ILE A 26 0.88 10.71 8.65
C ILE A 26 2.03 11.51 9.29
N LEU A 27 2.36 12.68 8.74
CA LEU A 27 3.42 13.55 9.28
C LEU A 27 3.11 14.08 10.69
N ALA A 28 1.83 14.26 10.99
CA ALA A 28 1.37 14.70 12.31
C ALA A 28 1.14 13.54 13.30
N GLU A 29 1.42 12.30 12.89
CA GLU A 29 1.16 11.06 13.65
C GLU A 29 -0.28 11.00 14.20
N ARG A 30 -1.25 11.38 13.35
CA ARG A 30 -2.68 11.40 13.67
C ARG A 30 -3.42 10.33 12.90
N ASP A 31 -4.47 9.80 13.52
CA ASP A 31 -5.40 8.90 12.85
C ASP A 31 -6.12 9.62 11.69
N PHE A 32 -6.39 8.85 10.64
CA PHE A 32 -7.19 9.35 9.53
C PHE A 32 -8.63 9.55 9.97
N PRO A 33 -9.31 10.61 9.49
CA PRO A 33 -10.74 10.80 9.72
C PRO A 33 -11.56 9.58 9.31
N GLU A 34 -12.74 9.45 9.88
CA GLU A 34 -13.69 8.44 9.47
C GLU A 34 -14.27 8.76 8.08
N GLU A 35 -14.82 7.74 7.43
CA GLU A 35 -15.25 7.76 6.02
C GLU A 35 -16.20 8.91 5.71
N GLU A 36 -17.13 9.20 6.62
CA GLU A 36 -18.14 10.25 6.46
C GLU A 36 -17.54 11.65 6.25
N ARG A 37 -16.26 11.84 6.68
CA ARG A 37 -15.57 13.13 6.53
C ARG A 37 -15.06 13.38 5.11
N TYR A 38 -15.07 12.36 4.26
CA TYR A 38 -14.55 12.45 2.90
C TYR A 38 -15.64 12.65 1.83
N ASP A 39 -16.93 12.74 2.25
CA ASP A 39 -18.07 13.05 1.37
C ASP A 39 -18.12 12.18 0.10
N GLY A 40 -17.85 10.88 0.25
CA GLY A 40 -17.80 9.94 -0.87
C GLY A 40 -16.48 9.99 -1.67
N TYR A 41 -15.40 10.44 -1.03
CA TYR A 41 -14.04 10.42 -1.61
C TYR A 41 -13.85 11.26 -2.88
N ILE A 42 -14.49 12.41 -2.93
CA ILE A 42 -14.48 13.31 -4.11
C ILE A 42 -13.10 13.92 -4.45
N GLN A 43 -12.08 13.73 -3.60
CA GLN A 43 -10.74 14.30 -3.75
C GLN A 43 -9.62 13.25 -3.71
N LEU A 44 -9.90 11.98 -4.04
CA LEU A 44 -8.90 10.89 -4.02
C LEU A 44 -7.66 11.24 -4.85
N GLU A 45 -7.83 11.81 -6.04
CA GLU A 45 -6.73 12.19 -6.92
C GLU A 45 -5.79 13.24 -6.31
N ASN A 46 -6.27 13.97 -5.30
CA ASN A 46 -5.47 14.94 -4.54
C ASN A 46 -4.82 14.33 -3.28
N GLY A 47 -4.87 13.01 -3.13
CA GLY A 47 -4.33 12.30 -1.96
C GLY A 47 -5.14 12.53 -0.68
N VAL A 48 -6.46 12.73 -0.81
CA VAL A 48 -7.39 12.94 0.31
C VAL A 48 -8.29 11.73 0.47
N GLY A 49 -8.15 11.02 1.59
CA GLY A 49 -8.98 9.86 1.93
C GLY A 49 -8.55 8.54 1.30
N MET A 50 -7.45 8.50 0.53
CA MET A 50 -6.92 7.26 -0.05
C MET A 50 -6.57 6.23 1.03
N MET A 51 -5.96 6.70 2.12
CA MET A 51 -5.56 5.81 3.22
C MET A 51 -6.77 5.28 3.99
N ARG A 52 -7.80 6.08 4.20
CA ARG A 52 -9.05 5.62 4.82
C ARG A 52 -9.75 4.59 3.94
N LEU A 53 -9.86 4.86 2.64
CA LEU A 53 -10.44 3.92 1.68
C LEU A 53 -9.68 2.59 1.68
N LEU A 54 -8.36 2.63 1.58
CA LEU A 54 -7.50 1.45 1.63
C LEU A 54 -7.72 0.62 2.91
N ILE A 55 -7.85 1.29 4.06
CA ILE A 55 -8.10 0.62 5.35
C ILE A 55 -9.48 -0.04 5.36
N ASN A 56 -10.51 0.67 4.92
CA ASN A 56 -11.89 0.16 4.90
C ASN A 56 -12.00 -1.06 3.96
N GLU A 57 -11.46 -0.96 2.74
CA GLU A 57 -11.46 -2.06 1.76
C GLU A 57 -10.73 -3.30 2.29
N PHE A 58 -9.58 -3.12 2.95
CA PHE A 58 -8.86 -4.24 3.57
C PHE A 58 -9.70 -4.91 4.66
N GLN A 59 -10.32 -4.11 5.54
CA GLN A 59 -11.14 -4.64 6.63
C GLN A 59 -12.37 -5.38 6.10
N GLU A 60 -13.05 -4.82 5.11
CA GLU A 60 -14.20 -5.45 4.47
C GLU A 60 -13.84 -6.76 3.78
N ALA A 61 -12.74 -6.78 3.03
CA ALA A 61 -12.27 -7.99 2.35
C ALA A 61 -11.88 -9.09 3.34
N LEU A 62 -11.20 -8.73 4.43
CA LEU A 62 -10.83 -9.67 5.49
C LEU A 62 -12.09 -10.24 6.19
N GLU A 63 -13.10 -9.42 6.45
CA GLU A 63 -14.37 -9.90 7.00
C GLU A 63 -15.12 -10.82 6.03
N GLN A 64 -15.11 -10.50 4.74
CA GLN A 64 -15.70 -11.37 3.71
C GLN A 64 -14.98 -12.71 3.64
N LEU A 65 -13.64 -12.70 3.67
CA LEU A 65 -12.83 -13.92 3.70
C LEU A 65 -13.17 -14.78 4.93
N ARG A 66 -13.26 -14.19 6.12
CA ARG A 66 -13.63 -14.89 7.37
C ARG A 66 -14.99 -15.56 7.32
N ARG A 67 -15.92 -15.03 6.51
CA ARG A 67 -17.27 -15.60 6.29
C ARG A 67 -17.31 -16.65 5.18
N SER A 68 -16.23 -16.81 4.41
CA SER A 68 -16.17 -17.77 3.30
C SER A 68 -16.09 -19.21 3.82
N GLN A 69 -16.58 -20.15 3.00
CA GLN A 69 -16.52 -21.58 3.34
C GLN A 69 -15.09 -22.12 3.32
N GLU A 70 -14.20 -21.49 2.60
CA GLU A 70 -12.81 -21.91 2.41
C GLU A 70 -11.87 -21.42 3.53
N TYR A 71 -12.31 -20.44 4.32
CA TYR A 71 -11.48 -19.77 5.32
C TYR A 71 -10.77 -20.72 6.27
N GLU A 72 -11.49 -21.65 6.90
CA GLU A 72 -10.92 -22.61 7.84
C GLU A 72 -9.93 -23.58 7.19
N GLN A 73 -10.15 -23.92 5.92
CA GLN A 73 -9.22 -24.75 5.15
C GLN A 73 -7.96 -23.94 4.80
N MET A 74 -8.12 -22.72 4.32
CA MET A 74 -7.00 -21.82 4.00
C MET A 74 -6.15 -21.59 5.24
N LYS A 75 -6.73 -21.28 6.37
CA LYS A 75 -6.03 -21.06 7.65
C LYS A 75 -5.13 -22.21 8.06
N LYS A 76 -5.51 -23.45 7.74
CA LYS A 76 -4.78 -24.66 8.10
C LYS A 76 -3.72 -25.08 7.07
N SER A 77 -3.96 -24.80 5.81
CA SER A 77 -3.14 -25.31 4.70
C SER A 77 -2.31 -24.26 4.00
N PHE A 78 -2.60 -22.98 4.20
CA PHE A 78 -1.89 -21.90 3.53
C PHE A 78 -0.48 -21.76 4.10
N SER A 79 0.52 -21.87 3.23
CA SER A 79 1.93 -21.69 3.59
C SER A 79 2.63 -20.95 2.45
N ARG A 80 3.00 -19.70 2.69
CA ARG A 80 3.64 -18.86 1.67
C ARG A 80 4.50 -17.79 2.33
N THR A 81 5.59 -17.43 1.65
CA THR A 81 6.37 -16.23 1.98
C THR A 81 6.24 -15.22 0.86
N VAL A 82 5.82 -14.01 1.19
CA VAL A 82 5.57 -12.92 0.25
C VAL A 82 6.37 -11.69 0.67
N THR A 83 6.91 -11.00 -0.30
CA THR A 83 7.50 -9.67 -0.10
C THR A 83 6.56 -8.61 -0.67
N ILE A 84 6.34 -7.54 0.08
CA ILE A 84 5.60 -6.35 -0.38
C ILE A 84 6.56 -5.17 -0.39
N ALA A 85 6.69 -4.50 -1.52
CA ALA A 85 7.43 -3.24 -1.61
C ALA A 85 6.45 -2.07 -1.78
N THR A 86 6.70 -1.00 -1.02
CA THR A 86 5.84 0.19 -1.03
C THR A 86 6.67 1.45 -0.76
N GLY A 87 6.11 2.62 -0.95
CA GLY A 87 6.72 3.88 -0.54
C GLY A 87 6.71 4.06 0.98
N LYS A 88 7.55 4.96 1.49
CA LYS A 88 7.65 5.26 2.93
C LYS A 88 6.30 5.72 3.53
N LEU A 89 5.48 6.43 2.74
CA LEU A 89 4.22 7.00 3.19
C LEU A 89 3.24 5.92 3.67
N THR A 90 3.09 4.84 2.91
CA THR A 90 2.12 3.77 3.17
C THR A 90 2.70 2.61 3.98
N TYR A 91 4.01 2.60 4.22
CA TYR A 91 4.73 1.48 4.85
C TYR A 91 4.12 1.03 6.18
N GLN A 92 3.79 1.96 7.08
CA GLN A 92 3.25 1.60 8.39
C GLN A 92 1.88 0.94 8.28
N THR A 93 1.01 1.43 7.39
CA THR A 93 -0.32 0.85 7.18
C THR A 93 -0.23 -0.54 6.55
N ILE A 94 0.59 -0.68 5.50
CA ILE A 94 0.81 -1.99 4.86
C ILE A 94 1.45 -2.99 5.83
N SER A 95 2.36 -2.54 6.69
CA SER A 95 2.95 -3.40 7.73
C SER A 95 1.92 -3.89 8.75
N LYS A 96 0.96 -3.03 9.16
CA LYS A 96 -0.15 -3.44 10.02
C LYS A 96 -1.06 -4.47 9.34
N PHE A 97 -1.37 -4.29 8.05
CA PHE A 97 -2.13 -5.27 7.28
C PHE A 97 -1.40 -6.61 7.20
N ALA A 98 -0.11 -6.58 6.86
CA ALA A 98 0.72 -7.77 6.83
C ALA A 98 0.74 -8.51 8.18
N GLN A 99 0.87 -7.77 9.28
CA GLN A 99 0.80 -8.36 10.62
C GLN A 99 -0.55 -9.00 10.88
N THR A 100 -1.65 -8.32 10.57
CA THR A 100 -3.01 -8.87 10.71
C THR A 100 -3.17 -10.16 9.92
N LEU A 101 -2.69 -10.20 8.68
CA LEU A 101 -2.75 -11.41 7.86
C LEU A 101 -1.88 -12.55 8.41
N MET A 102 -0.69 -12.26 8.92
CA MET A 102 0.18 -13.28 9.55
C MET A 102 -0.42 -13.82 10.87
N GLU A 103 -1.11 -13.00 11.62
CA GLU A 103 -1.85 -13.45 12.82
C GLU A 103 -3.04 -14.34 12.43
N GLU A 104 -3.71 -14.02 11.33
CA GLU A 104 -4.84 -14.78 10.80
C GLU A 104 -4.41 -16.11 10.18
N PHE A 105 -3.30 -16.12 9.43
CA PHE A 105 -2.76 -17.27 8.68
C PHE A 105 -1.36 -17.64 9.18
N PRO A 106 -1.21 -18.54 10.16
CA PRO A 106 0.09 -18.88 10.76
C PRO A 106 1.16 -19.39 9.79
N GLY A 107 0.75 -19.91 8.63
CA GLY A 107 1.65 -20.35 7.55
C GLY A 107 2.09 -19.23 6.59
N LEU A 108 1.55 -18.02 6.73
CA LEU A 108 1.92 -16.87 5.93
C LEU A 108 3.08 -16.11 6.59
N THR A 109 4.09 -15.76 5.80
CA THR A 109 5.14 -14.83 6.17
C THR A 109 5.14 -13.68 5.18
N VAL A 110 5.03 -12.45 5.66
CA VAL A 110 5.06 -11.25 4.83
C VAL A 110 6.20 -10.36 5.24
N HIS A 111 7.07 -10.01 4.30
CA HIS A 111 8.12 -9.02 4.46
C HIS A 111 7.69 -7.73 3.78
N VAL A 112 7.58 -6.63 4.52
CA VAL A 112 7.22 -5.33 3.95
C VAL A 112 8.46 -4.44 3.90
N TYR A 113 8.74 -3.85 2.73
CA TYR A 113 9.86 -2.95 2.51
C TYR A 113 9.40 -1.56 2.08
N ALA A 114 9.84 -0.56 2.84
CA ALA A 114 9.71 0.84 2.42
C ALA A 114 10.88 1.16 1.47
N ILE A 115 10.59 1.31 0.19
CA ILE A 115 11.60 1.69 -0.80
C ILE A 115 11.87 3.18 -0.70
N ARG A 116 13.14 3.53 -0.54
CA ARG A 116 13.60 4.92 -0.56
C ARG A 116 13.65 5.41 -2.01
N ASN A 117 13.18 6.61 -2.24
CA ASN A 117 13.29 7.24 -3.55
C ASN A 117 14.65 7.93 -3.68
N ASP A 118 15.61 7.26 -4.29
CA ASP A 118 16.95 7.81 -4.53
C ASP A 118 17.00 8.59 -5.85
N PHE A 119 16.13 8.25 -6.81
CA PHE A 119 16.10 8.86 -8.12
C PHE A 119 15.55 10.30 -8.09
N PHE A 120 14.39 10.52 -7.50
CA PHE A 120 13.76 11.85 -7.41
C PHE A 120 14.06 12.57 -6.09
N GLY A 121 14.60 11.87 -5.10
CA GLY A 121 14.97 12.41 -3.80
C GLY A 121 14.22 11.79 -2.62
N GLU A 122 14.93 11.63 -1.50
CA GLU A 122 14.44 10.92 -0.29
C GLU A 122 13.22 11.57 0.39
N THR A 123 12.94 12.84 0.09
CA THR A 123 11.76 13.55 0.60
C THR A 123 10.46 13.10 -0.09
N ILE A 124 10.57 12.41 -1.23
CA ILE A 124 9.44 11.84 -1.95
C ILE A 124 9.14 10.47 -1.36
N THR A 125 7.94 10.32 -0.81
CA THR A 125 7.57 9.17 0.01
C THR A 125 6.47 8.29 -0.59
N VAL A 126 5.85 8.76 -1.68
CA VAL A 126 4.74 8.06 -2.36
C VAL A 126 5.24 6.90 -3.21
N SER A 127 4.48 5.81 -3.25
CA SER A 127 4.81 4.61 -4.04
C SER A 127 4.86 4.89 -5.54
N GLY A 128 3.98 5.75 -6.06
CA GLY A 128 3.86 6.03 -7.49
C GLY A 128 5.04 6.76 -8.14
N LEU A 129 6.04 7.17 -7.35
CA LEU A 129 7.28 7.78 -7.86
C LEU A 129 8.52 6.91 -7.59
N ILE A 130 8.36 5.67 -7.09
CA ILE A 130 9.45 4.71 -6.98
C ILE A 130 9.82 4.19 -8.37
N THR A 131 11.11 4.21 -8.68
CA THR A 131 11.63 3.69 -9.94
C THR A 131 11.98 2.22 -9.86
N GLY A 132 12.10 1.55 -11.01
CA GLY A 132 12.53 0.16 -11.09
C GLY A 132 13.96 -0.03 -10.54
N GLN A 133 14.87 0.92 -10.79
CA GLN A 133 16.22 0.86 -10.26
C GLN A 133 16.27 1.00 -8.74
N ASP A 134 15.46 1.87 -8.12
CA ASP A 134 15.39 2.01 -6.67
C ASP A 134 14.85 0.74 -6.02
N LEU A 135 13.78 0.17 -6.60
CA LEU A 135 13.18 -1.08 -6.15
C LEU A 135 14.19 -2.24 -6.21
N ILE A 136 14.76 -2.46 -7.39
CA ILE A 136 15.68 -3.58 -7.65
C ILE A 136 16.96 -3.45 -6.80
N GLY A 137 17.54 -2.26 -6.76
CA GLY A 137 18.78 -2.00 -6.02
C GLY A 137 18.62 -2.32 -4.54
N GLN A 138 17.61 -1.73 -3.90
CA GLN A 138 17.40 -1.89 -2.46
C GLN A 138 16.99 -3.32 -2.07
N LEU A 139 16.19 -4.02 -2.87
CA LEU A 139 15.83 -5.41 -2.59
C LEU A 139 17.01 -6.36 -2.83
N LYS A 140 17.93 -6.09 -3.77
CA LYS A 140 19.18 -6.84 -3.90
C LYS A 140 20.06 -6.69 -2.67
N GLU A 141 20.22 -5.47 -2.16
CA GLU A 141 20.96 -5.22 -0.91
C GLU A 141 20.38 -6.03 0.26
N GLN A 142 19.06 -6.16 0.36
CA GLN A 142 18.43 -7.02 1.37
C GLN A 142 18.78 -8.50 1.17
N LYS A 143 18.75 -9.01 -0.06
CA LYS A 143 19.15 -10.40 -0.37
C LYS A 143 20.64 -10.63 0.00
N GLU A 144 21.51 -9.70 -0.37
CA GLU A 144 22.94 -9.77 -0.08
C GLU A 144 23.24 -9.72 1.42
N SER A 145 22.42 -9.02 2.21
CA SER A 145 22.52 -9.02 3.67
C SER A 145 22.04 -10.31 4.34
N GLY A 146 21.57 -11.28 3.55
CA GLY A 146 21.12 -12.60 4.02
C GLY A 146 19.63 -12.67 4.36
N VAL A 147 18.85 -11.64 4.04
CA VAL A 147 17.39 -11.67 4.20
C VAL A 147 16.79 -12.57 3.12
N LYS A 148 15.97 -13.51 3.54
CA LYS A 148 15.19 -14.36 2.61
C LYS A 148 13.94 -13.61 2.20
N LEU A 149 13.96 -13.04 1.00
CA LEU A 149 12.75 -12.59 0.34
C LEU A 149 11.91 -13.82 -0.05
N GLY A 150 10.59 -13.70 -0.08
CA GLY A 150 9.73 -14.77 -0.57
C GLY A 150 9.87 -14.98 -2.08
N ASP A 151 9.12 -15.94 -2.60
CA ASP A 151 9.13 -16.28 -4.02
C ASP A 151 8.35 -15.25 -4.87
N THR A 152 7.56 -14.41 -4.23
CA THR A 152 6.71 -13.39 -4.87
C THR A 152 6.95 -12.02 -4.24
N LEU A 153 7.15 -11.03 -5.10
CA LEU A 153 7.14 -9.61 -4.77
C LEU A 153 5.83 -8.97 -5.24
N LEU A 154 5.10 -8.38 -4.33
CA LEU A 154 3.94 -7.56 -4.64
C LEU A 154 4.35 -6.08 -4.65
N ILE A 155 3.96 -5.37 -5.69
CA ILE A 155 4.15 -3.93 -5.83
C ILE A 155 2.79 -3.28 -6.12
N PRO A 156 2.50 -2.08 -5.62
CA PRO A 156 1.28 -1.37 -6.00
C PRO A 156 1.35 -0.95 -7.47
N GLY A 157 0.25 -1.13 -8.18
CA GLY A 157 0.16 -0.86 -9.62
C GLY A 157 0.50 0.57 -10.02
N ASN A 158 0.33 1.53 -9.09
CA ASN A 158 0.72 2.92 -9.32
C ASN A 158 2.24 3.18 -9.36
N MET A 159 3.09 2.19 -9.05
CA MET A 159 4.53 2.26 -9.37
C MET A 159 4.81 2.18 -10.87
N LEU A 160 3.84 1.70 -11.63
CA LEU A 160 3.96 1.51 -13.07
C LEU A 160 3.23 2.64 -13.83
N ARG A 161 3.64 2.87 -15.06
CA ARG A 161 2.90 3.75 -15.97
C ARG A 161 1.51 3.18 -16.22
N SER A 162 0.53 4.06 -16.33
CA SER A 162 -0.86 3.66 -16.51
C SER A 162 -1.04 2.75 -17.74
N GLY A 163 -1.58 1.55 -17.50
CA GLY A 163 -1.84 0.56 -18.55
C GLY A 163 -0.60 -0.18 -19.08
N GLU A 164 0.58 0.04 -18.48
CA GLU A 164 1.82 -0.58 -18.90
C GLU A 164 2.47 -1.40 -17.77
N GLN A 165 3.36 -2.34 -18.10
CA GLN A 165 4.19 -3.08 -17.15
C GLN A 165 5.60 -2.48 -17.10
N VAL A 166 5.68 -1.13 -17.01
CA VAL A 166 6.91 -0.35 -17.12
C VAL A 166 6.98 0.68 -16.00
N PHE A 167 8.09 0.74 -15.29
CA PHE A 167 8.39 1.77 -14.29
C PHE A 167 8.70 3.12 -14.95
N LEU A 168 8.82 4.18 -14.14
CA LEU A 168 9.06 5.53 -14.65
C LEU A 168 10.44 5.71 -15.31
N ASP A 169 11.40 4.84 -15.00
CA ASP A 169 12.76 4.80 -15.52
C ASP A 169 12.96 3.83 -16.69
N ASP A 170 11.88 3.46 -17.38
CA ASP A 170 11.83 2.55 -18.52
C ASP A 170 12.20 1.08 -18.22
N LEU A 171 12.53 0.72 -16.98
CA LEU A 171 12.64 -0.68 -16.58
C LEU A 171 11.26 -1.34 -16.57
N THR A 172 11.22 -2.60 -16.98
CA THR A 172 9.97 -3.39 -17.01
C THR A 172 9.82 -4.24 -15.75
N VAL A 173 8.60 -4.67 -15.47
CA VAL A 173 8.33 -5.70 -14.43
C VAL A 173 9.13 -6.97 -14.70
N GLU A 174 9.32 -7.33 -15.98
CA GLU A 174 10.14 -8.49 -16.38
C GLU A 174 11.64 -8.28 -16.09
N ASP A 175 12.15 -7.06 -16.20
CA ASP A 175 13.51 -6.74 -15.77
C ASP A 175 13.68 -6.91 -14.26
N ALA A 176 12.67 -6.50 -13.49
CA ALA A 176 12.66 -6.71 -12.04
C ALA A 176 12.60 -8.21 -11.66
N ARG A 177 11.76 -9.01 -12.34
CA ARG A 177 11.70 -10.47 -12.16
C ARG A 177 13.06 -11.11 -12.37
N ARG A 178 13.70 -10.79 -13.48
CA ARG A 178 15.04 -11.34 -13.81
C ARG A 178 16.11 -10.87 -12.83
N ALA A 179 16.09 -9.61 -12.46
CA ALA A 179 17.11 -9.02 -11.58
C ALA A 179 17.01 -9.53 -10.14
N LEU A 180 15.80 -9.80 -9.66
CA LEU A 180 15.53 -10.25 -8.30
C LEU A 180 15.40 -11.77 -8.19
N GLU A 181 15.29 -12.48 -9.32
CA GLU A 181 15.07 -13.94 -9.38
C GLU A 181 13.85 -14.37 -8.57
N MET A 182 12.75 -13.61 -8.70
CA MET A 182 11.48 -13.88 -8.03
C MET A 182 10.32 -13.40 -8.89
N ASP A 183 9.13 -13.93 -8.66
CA ASP A 183 7.94 -13.43 -9.34
C ASP A 183 7.60 -12.01 -8.85
N VAL A 184 7.23 -11.13 -9.78
CA VAL A 184 6.83 -9.75 -9.46
C VAL A 184 5.43 -9.54 -9.99
N THR A 185 4.51 -9.20 -9.10
CA THR A 185 3.11 -8.98 -9.42
C THR A 185 2.72 -7.56 -9.00
N ALA A 186 2.26 -6.78 -9.97
CA ALA A 186 1.60 -5.51 -9.67
C ALA A 186 0.16 -5.81 -9.23
N VAL A 187 -0.20 -5.36 -8.04
CA VAL A 187 -1.56 -5.43 -7.51
C VAL A 187 -2.25 -4.09 -7.70
N GLU A 188 -3.55 -4.10 -7.88
CA GLU A 188 -4.30 -2.86 -7.83
C GLU A 188 -4.11 -2.20 -6.47
N SER A 189 -4.33 -0.88 -6.40
CA SER A 189 -4.00 -0.14 -5.17
C SER A 189 -5.15 -0.17 -4.16
N GLY A 190 -6.01 -1.16 -4.21
CA GLY A 190 -7.11 -1.39 -3.29
C GLY A 190 -6.72 -2.25 -2.08
N GLY A 191 -7.36 -2.03 -0.94
CA GLY A 191 -7.12 -2.83 0.26
C GLY A 191 -7.51 -4.30 0.10
N GLN A 192 -8.48 -4.57 -0.76
CA GLN A 192 -8.95 -5.92 -1.10
C GLN A 192 -7.90 -6.76 -1.85
N ASP A 193 -6.98 -6.13 -2.57
CA ASP A 193 -5.98 -6.82 -3.40
C ASP A 193 -4.86 -7.48 -2.57
N LEU A 194 -4.86 -7.25 -1.27
CA LEU A 194 -3.93 -7.86 -0.32
C LEU A 194 -4.48 -9.15 0.31
N ILE A 195 -5.73 -9.50 0.04
CA ILE A 195 -6.43 -10.66 0.55
C ILE A 195 -6.62 -11.72 -0.54
#